data_6d647b97b55dab728f61275d184f9f07
#
_entry.id   6d647b97b55dab728f61275d184f9f07
#
_cell.length_a   1.000
_cell.length_b   1.000
_cell.length_c   1.000
_cell.angle_alpha   90.00
_cell.angle_beta   90.00
_cell.angle_gamma   90.00
#
_symmetry.space_group_name_H-M   'P 1'
#
loop_
_entity.id
_entity.type
_entity.pdbx_description
1 polymer ?
#
loop_
_entity_poly.entity_id
_entity_poly.type
_entity_poly.pdbx_seq_one_letter_code
_entity_poly.pdbx_strand_id
1 'polypeptide(L)' 'MVDTQYLEDLISSSGKKKSYLAEKCNISIQNLRLKINNKSDFRSSEVDTLCTELGVTRLTEKEKIFFKK' A
#
# COMPACT_ATOMS: atom_id res chain seq x y z
N MET A 1 -1.87 -6.53 -9.43
CA MET A 1 -0.69 -7.05 -8.71
C MET A 1 0.14 -5.90 -8.18
N VAL A 2 0.59 -5.97 -6.96
CA VAL A 2 1.33 -4.89 -6.31
C VAL A 2 2.83 -5.02 -6.65
N ASP A 3 3.48 -3.88 -6.94
CA ASP A 3 4.93 -3.83 -6.99
C ASP A 3 5.45 -3.75 -5.56
N THR A 4 5.75 -4.90 -4.98
CA THR A 4 6.12 -5.04 -3.58
C THR A 4 7.32 -4.18 -3.22
N GLN A 5 8.38 -4.21 -4.04
CA GLN A 5 9.59 -3.44 -3.74
C GLN A 5 9.33 -1.94 -3.75
N TYR A 6 8.61 -1.47 -4.76
CA TYR A 6 8.29 -0.04 -4.86
C TYR A 6 7.46 0.41 -3.66
N LEU A 7 6.43 -0.38 -3.29
CA LEU A 7 5.58 -0.05 -2.15
C LEU A 7 6.37 -0.06 -0.85
N GLU A 8 7.22 -1.05 -0.64
CA GLU A 8 8.08 -1.13 0.54
C GLU A 8 9.00 0.08 0.64
N ASP A 9 9.58 0.50 -0.49
CA ASP A 9 10.46 1.68 -0.53
C ASP A 9 9.69 2.95 -0.17
N LEU A 10 8.46 3.10 -0.66
CA LEU A 10 7.61 4.24 -0.32
C LEU A 10 7.28 4.26 1.16
N ILE A 11 6.93 3.11 1.73
CA ILE A 11 6.61 3.01 3.15
C ILE A 11 7.83 3.40 3.98
N SER A 12 9.00 2.88 3.63
CA SER A 12 10.25 3.22 4.33
C SER A 12 10.55 4.71 4.24
N SER A 13 10.40 5.30 3.06
CA SER A 13 10.67 6.73 2.84
C SER A 13 9.69 7.62 3.59
N SER A 14 8.47 7.17 3.81
CA SER A 14 7.44 7.96 4.47
C SER A 14 7.68 8.14 5.96
N GLY A 15 8.51 7.28 6.56
CA GLY A 15 8.72 7.26 8.00
C GLY A 15 7.55 6.70 8.79
N LYS A 16 6.50 6.22 8.11
CA LYS A 16 5.32 5.66 8.77
C LYS A 16 5.47 4.17 8.97
N LYS A 17 4.96 3.66 10.09
CA LYS A 17 5.01 2.24 10.39
C LYS A 17 3.89 1.50 9.68
N LYS A 18 4.15 0.24 9.31
CA LYS A 18 3.11 -0.61 8.71
C LYS A 18 1.92 -0.80 9.66
N SER A 19 2.16 -0.86 10.97
CA SER A 19 1.09 -0.95 11.96
C SER A 19 0.14 0.24 11.90
N TYR A 20 0.71 1.44 11.73
CA TYR A 20 -0.07 2.66 11.58
C TYR A 20 -0.90 2.61 10.28
N LEU A 21 -0.26 2.20 9.18
CA LEU A 21 -0.95 2.11 7.89
C LEU A 21 -2.06 1.07 7.90
N ALA A 22 -1.83 -0.07 8.55
CA ALA A 22 -2.85 -1.11 8.70
C ALA A 22 -4.05 -0.58 9.48
N GLU A 23 -3.79 0.15 10.57
CA GLU A 23 -4.85 0.77 11.35
C GLU A 23 -5.68 1.73 10.51
N LYS A 24 -5.03 2.56 9.69
CA LYS A 24 -5.72 3.49 8.79
C LYS A 24 -6.56 2.77 7.74
N CYS A 25 -6.13 1.61 7.30
CA CYS A 25 -6.89 0.77 6.37
C CYS A 25 -7.95 -0.09 7.08
N ASN A 26 -7.99 -0.05 8.40
CA ASN A 26 -8.91 -0.85 9.21
C ASN A 26 -8.72 -2.35 9.01
N ILE A 27 -7.47 -2.78 8.91
CA ILE A 27 -7.08 -4.19 8.78
C ILE A 27 -5.94 -4.49 9.76
N SER A 28 -5.68 -5.78 9.98
CA SER A 28 -4.55 -6.18 10.81
C SER A 28 -3.22 -5.98 10.07
N ILE A 29 -2.13 -5.85 10.82
CA ILE A 29 -0.81 -5.71 10.20
C ILE A 29 -0.44 -6.96 9.39
N GLN A 30 -0.88 -8.13 9.84
CA GLN A 30 -0.65 -9.38 9.10
C GLN A 30 -1.36 -9.36 7.76
N ASN A 31 -2.61 -8.88 7.73
CA ASN A 31 -3.34 -8.74 6.47
C ASN A 31 -2.68 -7.73 5.55
N LEU A 32 -2.18 -6.62 6.09
CA LEU A 32 -1.46 -5.65 5.28
C LEU A 32 -0.22 -6.28 4.64
N ARG A 33 0.56 -7.04 5.41
CA ARG A 33 1.74 -7.72 4.89
C ARG A 33 1.41 -8.71 3.78
N LEU A 34 0.32 -9.47 3.96
CA LEU A 34 -0.13 -10.40 2.92
C LEU A 34 -0.47 -9.68 1.62
N LYS A 35 -1.13 -8.53 1.73
CA LYS A 35 -1.52 -7.72 0.56
C LYS A 35 -0.29 -7.12 -0.13
N ILE A 36 0.66 -6.61 0.64
CA ILE A 36 1.91 -6.05 0.10
C ILE A 36 2.68 -7.13 -0.68
N ASN A 37 2.66 -8.37 -0.20
CA ASN A 37 3.40 -9.47 -0.79
C ASN A 37 2.59 -10.27 -1.84
N ASN A 38 1.47 -9.72 -2.29
CA ASN A 38 0.62 -10.35 -3.33
C ASN A 38 0.02 -11.70 -2.92
N LYS A 39 -0.11 -11.93 -1.62
CA LYS A 39 -0.80 -13.12 -1.10
C LYS A 39 -2.30 -12.88 -0.96
N SER A 40 -2.71 -11.62 -0.99
CA SER A 40 -4.09 -11.18 -0.90
C SER A 40 -4.21 -9.87 -1.67
N ASP A 41 -5.39 -9.54 -2.17
CA ASP A 41 -5.60 -8.33 -2.95
C ASP A 41 -5.99 -7.14 -2.07
N PHE A 42 -5.54 -5.95 -2.47
CA PHE A 42 -6.01 -4.70 -1.87
C PHE A 42 -7.42 -4.37 -2.35
N ARG A 43 -8.23 -3.85 -1.44
CA ARG A 43 -9.52 -3.25 -1.79
C ARG A 43 -9.28 -1.82 -2.27
N SER A 44 -10.20 -1.30 -3.10
CA SER A 44 -10.10 0.08 -3.60
C SER A 44 -9.97 1.11 -2.48
N SER A 45 -10.74 0.94 -1.40
CA SER A 45 -10.68 1.84 -0.26
C SER A 45 -9.32 1.80 0.43
N GLU A 46 -8.70 0.63 0.48
CA GLU A 46 -7.37 0.47 1.07
C GLU A 46 -6.31 1.13 0.21
N VAL A 47 -6.40 0.98 -1.10
CA VAL A 47 -5.50 1.65 -2.03
C VAL A 47 -5.60 3.17 -1.86
N ASP A 48 -6.81 3.71 -1.79
CA ASP A 48 -7.03 5.14 -1.60
C ASP A 48 -6.42 5.63 -0.28
N THR A 49 -6.63 4.88 0.79
CA THR A 49 -6.07 5.22 2.10
C THR A 49 -4.55 5.25 2.06
N LEU A 50 -3.94 4.21 1.50
CA LEU A 50 -2.48 4.14 1.41
C LEU A 50 -1.92 5.26 0.53
N CYS A 51 -2.56 5.55 -0.59
CA CYS A 51 -2.13 6.64 -1.46
C CYS A 51 -2.17 7.98 -0.73
N THR A 52 -3.23 8.23 0.04
CA THR A 52 -3.35 9.44 0.83
C THR A 52 -2.23 9.52 1.87
N GLU A 53 -1.99 8.44 2.60
CA GLU A 53 -0.98 8.41 3.66
C GLU A 53 0.44 8.51 3.12
N LEU A 54 0.69 7.96 1.95
CA LEU A 54 2.03 7.94 1.34
C LEU A 54 2.27 9.08 0.37
N GLY A 55 1.28 9.94 0.16
CA GLY A 55 1.43 11.10 -0.73
C GLY A 55 1.42 10.74 -2.21
N VAL A 56 0.83 9.62 -2.58
CA VAL A 56 0.69 9.21 -3.98
C VAL A 56 -0.56 9.85 -4.55
N THR A 57 -0.39 10.85 -5.42
CA THR A 57 -1.50 11.62 -5.97
C THR A 57 -1.74 11.39 -7.45
N ARG A 58 -0.73 10.89 -8.17
CA ARG A 58 -0.82 10.69 -9.62
C ARG A 58 -1.38 9.30 -9.94
N LEU A 59 -2.31 9.25 -10.88
CA LEU A 59 -2.89 7.99 -11.32
C LEU A 59 -1.82 7.04 -11.87
N THR A 60 -0.87 7.58 -12.64
CA THR A 60 0.22 6.77 -13.21
C THR A 60 1.07 6.10 -12.13
N GLU A 61 1.35 6.80 -11.05
CA GLU A 61 2.10 6.24 -9.93
C GLU A 61 1.28 5.18 -9.19
N LYS A 62 -0.01 5.44 -8.98
CA LYS A 62 -0.94 4.49 -8.40
C LYS A 62 -0.95 3.18 -9.19
N GLU A 63 -1.01 3.27 -10.51
CA GLU A 63 -1.00 2.10 -11.39
C GLU A 63 0.32 1.32 -11.30
N LYS A 64 1.44 2.01 -11.20
CA LYS A 64 2.76 1.36 -11.06
C LYS A 64 2.87 0.56 -9.78
N ILE A 65 2.28 1.07 -8.70
CA ILE A 65 2.38 0.44 -7.38
C ILE A 65 1.39 -0.71 -7.24
N PHE A 66 0.11 -0.45 -7.51
CA PHE A 66 -0.97 -1.36 -7.13
C PHE A 66 -1.51 -2.20 -8.28
N PHE A 67 -1.27 -1.79 -9.51
CA PHE A 67 -1.83 -2.45 -10.69
C PHE A 67 -0.74 -2.84 -11.68
N LYS A 68 0.40 -3.25 -11.17
CA LYS A 68 1.52 -3.70 -11.98
C LYS A 68 1.12 -4.96 -12.75
N LYS A 69 1.40 -4.97 -14.04
CA LYS A 69 1.13 -6.12 -14.90
C LYS A 69 2.32 -7.06 -14.99
#